data_d82ee04c14b92171e92bb9e9973ef697
#
_entry.id   d82ee04c14b92171e92bb9e9973ef697
#
_cell.length_a   1.000
_cell.length_b   1.000
_cell.length_c   1.000
_cell.angle_alpha   90.00
_cell.angle_beta   90.00
_cell.angle_gamma   90.00
#
_symmetry.space_group_name_H-M   'P 1'
#
loop_
_entity.id
_entity.type
_entity.pdbx_description
1 polymer ?
#
loop_
_entity_poly.entity_id
_entity_poly.type
_entity_poly.pdbx_seq_one_letter_code
_entity_poly.pdbx_strand_id
1 'polypeptide(L)'
;MTNFSPRERVNQALNHEEPDRVPNDFGGTIVSSIHREAYRELTDHLKLDPGDMNLVDQVQQLPGLSKDFRDYFEVDFVQLSANPAGDWELEITENEDSYTYVDEWGTTMRMPKRVGHYFDYWKFPVTGDIDELKSYEWPDPDDSARTEGLREKAQDLRSEKEYAICGSPLFGGGILEQAERIIGFSEFLTLLLRDSEAVEYILDRLTEIYSRAAKNFLEEAGDIIDVVLYWDDVGSQSSLLISPDTYRKTIKPRQAELFKTIKSHTDAKLFYHTDGAIRRLIPDLIEIGVDILQPVQVNSDGMGDTASLKRDYGDDIVFWGASCDSQKVLPYGTPGDVRKETKRRINDLKEGGGYVFSPIHNIQPGVPPENIEAMYETFFELRDY
;
A
#
# COMPACT_ATOMS: atom_id res chain seq x y z
N MET A 1 -17.79 -17.93 22.42
CA MET A 1 -16.97 -17.52 21.29
C MET A 1 -15.65 -17.01 21.85
N THR A 2 -14.53 -17.50 21.39
CA THR A 2 -13.20 -16.98 21.75
C THR A 2 -13.05 -15.60 21.12
N ASN A 3 -12.92 -14.54 21.94
CA ASN A 3 -12.58 -13.22 21.45
C ASN A 3 -11.09 -13.22 21.12
N PHE A 4 -10.73 -13.22 19.83
CA PHE A 4 -9.35 -13.04 19.39
C PHE A 4 -8.89 -11.60 19.63
N SER A 5 -7.62 -11.41 19.98
CA SER A 5 -6.97 -10.11 19.83
C SER A 5 -6.90 -9.72 18.34
N PRO A 6 -6.68 -8.43 18.00
CA PRO A 6 -6.47 -8.01 16.61
C PRO A 6 -5.42 -8.86 15.89
N ARG A 7 -4.27 -9.08 16.51
CA ARG A 7 -3.18 -9.90 15.96
C ARG A 7 -3.55 -11.35 15.72
N GLU A 8 -4.19 -11.99 16.70
CA GLU A 8 -4.63 -13.40 16.56
C GLU A 8 -5.61 -13.55 15.42
N ARG A 9 -6.59 -12.63 15.32
CA ARG A 9 -7.57 -12.58 14.22
C ARG A 9 -6.91 -12.44 12.86
N VAL A 10 -5.97 -11.50 12.75
CA VAL A 10 -5.22 -11.27 11.51
C VAL A 10 -4.43 -12.52 11.14
N ASN A 11 -3.67 -13.10 12.06
CA ASN A 11 -2.85 -14.28 11.80
C ASN A 11 -3.68 -15.47 11.32
N GLN A 12 -4.88 -15.67 11.88
CA GLN A 12 -5.81 -16.72 11.40
C GLN A 12 -6.21 -16.44 9.95
N ALA A 13 -6.72 -15.22 9.67
CA ALA A 13 -7.14 -14.86 8.32
C ALA A 13 -6.01 -14.97 7.29
N LEU A 14 -4.78 -14.53 7.64
CA LEU A 14 -3.61 -14.60 6.75
C LEU A 14 -3.07 -16.04 6.55
N ASN A 15 -3.51 -16.98 7.37
CA ASN A 15 -3.23 -18.41 7.22
C ASN A 15 -4.40 -19.18 6.58
N HIS A 16 -5.36 -18.49 5.94
CA HIS A 16 -6.54 -19.09 5.32
C HIS A 16 -7.41 -19.87 6.29
N GLU A 17 -7.52 -19.38 7.52
CA GLU A 17 -8.39 -19.90 8.55
C GLU A 17 -9.45 -18.86 8.91
N GLU A 18 -10.65 -19.29 9.28
CA GLU A 18 -11.73 -18.39 9.70
C GLU A 18 -11.52 -17.93 11.14
N PRO A 19 -11.26 -16.64 11.41
CA PRO A 19 -11.24 -16.10 12.77
C PRO A 19 -12.66 -15.87 13.33
N ASP A 20 -12.79 -15.15 14.44
CA ASP A 20 -14.09 -14.74 14.99
C ASP A 20 -14.86 -13.79 14.03
N ARG A 21 -14.13 -12.94 13.31
CA ARG A 21 -14.66 -12.04 12.27
C ARG A 21 -13.58 -11.72 11.24
N VAL A 22 -14.00 -11.22 10.08
CA VAL A 22 -13.06 -10.68 9.07
C VAL A 22 -12.25 -9.53 9.67
N PRO A 23 -10.90 -9.54 9.55
CA PRO A 23 -10.07 -8.42 9.98
C PRO A 23 -10.38 -7.14 9.20
N ASN A 24 -10.24 -6.00 9.86
CA ASN A 24 -10.49 -4.68 9.29
C ASN A 24 -9.22 -3.82 9.26
N ASP A 25 -8.85 -3.36 8.06
CA ASP A 25 -7.80 -2.38 7.85
C ASP A 25 -8.39 -1.07 7.31
N PHE A 26 -8.62 -0.10 8.20
CA PHE A 26 -8.94 1.26 7.82
C PHE A 26 -7.85 2.19 8.35
N GLY A 27 -6.87 2.47 7.50
CA GLY A 27 -5.72 3.31 7.82
C GLY A 27 -4.66 2.65 8.69
N GLY A 28 -4.68 1.33 8.81
CA GLY A 28 -3.56 0.55 9.34
C GLY A 28 -2.41 0.42 8.35
N THR A 29 -2.62 0.81 7.08
CA THR A 29 -1.58 0.99 6.06
C THR A 29 -1.78 2.31 5.31
N ILE A 30 -0.70 2.86 4.72
CA ILE A 30 -0.76 4.09 3.90
C ILE A 30 -1.51 3.91 2.58
N VAL A 31 -1.91 2.70 2.22
CA VAL A 31 -2.67 2.39 0.99
C VAL A 31 -4.13 2.03 1.27
N SER A 32 -4.58 2.06 2.53
CA SER A 32 -5.95 1.75 2.96
C SER A 32 -6.56 2.84 3.85
N SER A 33 -6.03 4.05 3.78
CA SER A 33 -6.34 5.17 4.66
C SER A 33 -7.39 6.12 4.03
N ILE A 34 -7.37 7.38 4.43
CA ILE A 34 -8.31 8.40 4.02
C ILE A 34 -7.60 9.76 3.93
N HIS A 35 -7.86 10.53 2.87
CA HIS A 35 -7.34 11.89 2.72
C HIS A 35 -7.86 12.80 3.84
N ARG A 36 -7.01 13.71 4.33
CA ARG A 36 -7.31 14.59 5.49
C ARG A 36 -8.62 15.38 5.39
N GLU A 37 -9.05 15.76 4.19
CA GLU A 37 -10.32 16.46 3.99
C GLU A 37 -11.50 15.51 4.18
N ALA A 38 -11.48 14.34 3.53
CA ALA A 38 -12.51 13.32 3.70
C ALA A 38 -12.53 12.78 5.14
N TYR A 39 -11.36 12.66 5.79
CA TYR A 39 -11.27 12.29 7.21
C TYR A 39 -11.98 13.28 8.12
N ARG A 40 -11.75 14.59 7.92
CA ARG A 40 -12.46 15.63 8.70
C ARG A 40 -13.95 15.55 8.48
N GLU A 41 -14.40 15.46 7.22
CA GLU A 41 -15.83 15.35 6.91
C GLU A 41 -16.47 14.11 7.54
N LEU A 42 -15.77 12.97 7.51
CA LEU A 42 -16.25 11.73 8.12
C LEU A 42 -16.29 11.80 9.65
N THR A 43 -15.25 12.35 10.29
CA THR A 43 -15.24 12.50 11.76
C THR A 43 -16.27 13.50 12.25
N ASP A 44 -16.50 14.60 11.53
CA ASP A 44 -17.57 15.57 11.82
C ASP A 44 -18.96 14.90 11.69
N HIS A 45 -19.18 14.10 10.64
CA HIS A 45 -20.43 13.37 10.40
C HIS A 45 -20.72 12.37 11.52
N LEU A 46 -19.72 11.57 11.92
CA LEU A 46 -19.82 10.56 12.96
C LEU A 46 -19.67 11.11 14.38
N LYS A 47 -19.34 12.40 14.53
CA LYS A 47 -19.07 13.09 15.82
C LYS A 47 -17.92 12.43 16.61
N LEU A 48 -16.88 12.02 15.91
CA LEU A 48 -15.65 11.48 16.47
C LEU A 48 -14.62 12.61 16.69
N ASP A 49 -13.73 12.44 17.67
CA ASP A 49 -12.58 13.32 17.81
C ASP A 49 -11.55 13.02 16.69
N PRO A 50 -11.22 13.98 15.79
CA PRO A 50 -10.25 13.76 14.72
C PRO A 50 -8.80 13.68 15.23
N GLY A 51 -8.51 14.06 16.48
CA GLY A 51 -7.14 14.19 16.99
C GLY A 51 -6.39 15.39 16.40
N ASP A 52 -5.06 15.33 16.39
CA ASP A 52 -4.20 16.44 15.94
C ASP A 52 -4.08 16.57 14.42
N MET A 53 -4.48 15.55 13.66
CA MET A 53 -4.44 15.51 12.19
C MET A 53 -3.05 15.74 11.58
N ASN A 54 -1.97 15.48 12.31
CA ASN A 54 -0.63 15.49 11.74
C ASN A 54 -0.51 14.48 10.61
N LEU A 55 0.13 14.87 9.51
CA LEU A 55 0.26 13.97 8.36
C LEU A 55 1.28 12.87 8.63
N VAL A 56 0.89 11.64 8.39
CA VAL A 56 1.76 10.45 8.39
C VAL A 56 2.27 10.13 6.98
N ASP A 57 1.57 10.62 5.96
CA ASP A 57 2.01 10.58 4.56
C ASP A 57 1.79 11.96 3.92
N GLN A 58 2.90 12.58 3.52
CA GLN A 58 2.88 13.90 2.90
C GLN A 58 2.45 13.85 1.44
N VAL A 59 2.78 12.79 0.72
CA VAL A 59 2.47 12.63 -0.71
C VAL A 59 0.97 12.63 -0.92
N GLN A 60 0.27 11.76 -0.21
CA GLN A 60 -1.17 11.54 -0.35
C GLN A 60 -2.00 12.34 0.67
N GLN A 61 -1.37 13.20 1.50
CA GLN A 61 -2.04 14.03 2.49
C GLN A 61 -2.87 13.21 3.51
N LEU A 62 -2.30 12.10 4.00
CA LEU A 62 -2.97 11.22 4.95
C LEU A 62 -2.68 11.64 6.39
N PRO A 63 -3.70 11.88 7.22
CA PRO A 63 -3.50 12.18 8.65
C PRO A 63 -3.26 10.91 9.46
N GLY A 64 -2.60 11.06 10.59
CA GLY A 64 -2.65 10.07 11.64
C GLY A 64 -4.08 9.93 12.18
N LEU A 65 -4.60 8.71 12.17
CA LEU A 65 -5.97 8.46 12.62
C LEU A 65 -6.05 8.45 14.16
N SER A 66 -7.03 9.15 14.70
CA SER A 66 -7.22 9.24 16.15
C SER A 66 -7.58 7.88 16.79
N LYS A 67 -7.39 7.78 18.09
CA LYS A 67 -7.82 6.59 18.84
C LYS A 67 -9.32 6.36 18.72
N ASP A 68 -10.13 7.43 18.83
CA ASP A 68 -11.59 7.37 18.69
C ASP A 68 -11.99 6.78 17.35
N PHE A 69 -11.33 7.18 16.27
CA PHE A 69 -11.57 6.66 14.93
C PHE A 69 -11.20 5.17 14.83
N ARG A 70 -9.99 4.79 15.27
CA ARG A 70 -9.57 3.38 15.26
C ARG A 70 -10.45 2.48 16.11
N ASP A 71 -10.95 2.97 17.24
CA ASP A 71 -11.86 2.22 18.10
C ASP A 71 -13.27 2.10 17.50
N TYR A 72 -13.79 3.17 16.90
CA TYR A 72 -15.10 3.16 16.23
C TYR A 72 -15.15 2.17 15.08
N PHE A 73 -14.11 2.18 14.23
CA PHE A 73 -14.02 1.27 13.10
C PHE A 73 -13.44 -0.10 13.48
N GLU A 74 -13.08 -0.32 14.73
CA GLU A 74 -12.49 -1.58 15.23
C GLU A 74 -11.30 -2.05 14.37
N VAL A 75 -10.37 -1.15 14.07
CA VAL A 75 -9.19 -1.42 13.25
C VAL A 75 -8.30 -2.46 13.91
N ASP A 76 -7.80 -3.41 13.12
CA ASP A 76 -6.95 -4.52 13.59
C ASP A 76 -5.44 -4.30 13.30
N PHE A 77 -5.10 -3.28 12.53
CA PHE A 77 -3.75 -3.05 12.01
C PHE A 77 -3.17 -1.69 12.37
N VAL A 78 -1.84 -1.62 12.41
CA VAL A 78 -1.05 -0.39 12.48
C VAL A 78 0.20 -0.52 11.62
N GLN A 79 0.74 0.59 11.10
CA GLN A 79 1.94 0.59 10.29
C GLN A 79 3.17 1.02 11.09
N LEU A 80 4.30 0.35 10.85
CA LEU A 80 5.64 0.74 11.26
C LEU A 80 6.49 0.98 10.00
N SER A 81 6.88 2.22 9.76
CA SER A 81 7.71 2.58 8.61
C SER A 81 9.15 2.83 9.01
N ALA A 82 10.09 2.56 8.09
CA ALA A 82 11.45 3.06 8.22
C ALA A 82 11.44 4.58 8.37
N ASN A 83 12.40 5.11 9.11
CA ASN A 83 12.56 6.55 9.19
C ASN A 83 13.20 7.10 7.89
N PRO A 84 13.11 8.41 7.60
CA PRO A 84 13.90 9.05 6.55
C PRO A 84 15.40 8.99 6.86
N ALA A 85 16.22 9.28 5.85
CA ALA A 85 17.67 9.44 6.03
C ALA A 85 17.99 10.55 7.05
N GLY A 86 19.08 10.39 7.79
CA GLY A 86 19.43 11.32 8.88
C GLY A 86 19.83 12.72 8.44
N ASP A 87 20.22 12.88 7.19
CA ASP A 87 20.58 14.14 6.56
C ASP A 87 19.49 14.75 5.67
N TRP A 88 18.32 14.09 5.57
CA TRP A 88 17.19 14.58 4.78
C TRP A 88 16.08 15.14 5.68
N GLU A 89 15.61 16.34 5.35
CA GLU A 89 14.44 16.96 5.96
C GLU A 89 13.42 17.35 4.90
N LEU A 90 12.14 17.19 5.24
CA LEU A 90 11.04 17.61 4.37
C LEU A 90 10.91 19.14 4.38
N GLU A 91 11.36 19.81 3.33
CA GLU A 91 11.22 21.24 3.14
C GLU A 91 10.19 21.57 2.05
N ILE A 92 8.98 21.94 2.47
CA ILE A 92 7.92 22.34 1.54
C ILE A 92 8.06 23.81 1.17
N THR A 93 8.29 24.08 -0.11
CA THR A 93 8.30 25.43 -0.67
C THR A 93 6.91 25.79 -1.19
N GLU A 94 6.36 26.91 -0.72
CA GLU A 94 5.13 27.47 -1.24
C GLU A 94 5.43 28.41 -2.41
N ASN A 95 4.93 28.05 -3.59
CA ASN A 95 4.98 28.87 -4.79
C ASN A 95 3.64 29.60 -5.03
N GLU A 96 3.55 30.44 -6.06
CA GLU A 96 2.33 31.17 -6.39
C GLU A 96 1.13 30.22 -6.63
N ASP A 97 1.33 29.14 -7.38
CA ASP A 97 0.29 28.22 -7.86
C ASP A 97 0.38 26.80 -7.29
N SER A 98 1.42 26.48 -6.51
CA SER A 98 1.70 25.12 -6.09
C SER A 98 2.56 25.06 -4.81
N TYR A 99 2.56 23.89 -4.18
CA TYR A 99 3.56 23.48 -3.20
C TYR A 99 4.54 22.51 -3.85
N THR A 100 5.83 22.61 -3.49
CA THR A 100 6.87 21.70 -3.99
C THR A 100 7.82 21.28 -2.89
N TYR A 101 8.39 20.10 -3.00
CA TYR A 101 9.56 19.66 -2.21
C TYR A 101 10.41 18.71 -3.05
N VAL A 102 11.63 18.42 -2.60
CA VAL A 102 12.50 17.41 -3.22
C VAL A 102 12.57 16.23 -2.27
N ASP A 103 12.27 15.03 -2.78
CA ASP A 103 12.35 13.79 -1.99
C ASP A 103 13.81 13.30 -1.81
N GLU A 104 14.00 12.24 -1.02
CA GLU A 104 15.32 11.65 -0.78
C GLU A 104 16.01 11.12 -2.05
N TRP A 105 15.22 10.89 -3.12
CA TRP A 105 15.72 10.45 -4.42
C TRP A 105 16.02 11.62 -5.38
N GLY A 106 15.94 12.85 -4.92
CA GLY A 106 16.16 14.04 -5.76
C GLY A 106 15.01 14.37 -6.72
N THR A 107 13.90 13.64 -6.64
CA THR A 107 12.72 13.92 -7.46
C THR A 107 11.95 15.11 -6.88
N THR A 108 11.65 16.10 -7.74
CA THR A 108 10.81 17.22 -7.31
C THR A 108 9.35 16.82 -7.35
N MET A 109 8.70 16.89 -6.20
CA MET A 109 7.27 16.66 -6.02
C MET A 109 6.51 17.98 -6.08
N ARG A 110 5.31 18.00 -6.68
CA ARG A 110 4.47 19.21 -6.82
C ARG A 110 3.00 18.91 -6.55
N MET A 111 2.35 19.76 -5.77
CA MET A 111 0.91 19.78 -5.56
C MET A 111 0.34 21.14 -5.97
N PRO A 112 -0.51 21.21 -7.02
CA PRO A 112 -1.19 22.46 -7.43
C PRO A 112 -2.19 22.91 -6.36
N LYS A 113 -2.21 24.21 -5.99
CA LYS A 113 -3.07 24.76 -4.92
C LYS A 113 -4.57 24.67 -5.21
N ARG A 114 -4.98 24.72 -6.49
CA ARG A 114 -6.40 24.83 -6.86
C ARG A 114 -7.09 23.48 -7.06
N VAL A 115 -6.36 22.46 -7.50
CA VAL A 115 -6.92 21.18 -7.94
C VAL A 115 -6.15 19.98 -7.42
N GLY A 116 -5.04 20.23 -6.72
CA GLY A 116 -4.17 19.16 -6.20
C GLY A 116 -4.66 18.65 -4.86
N HIS A 117 -4.84 17.33 -4.76
CA HIS A 117 -5.08 16.64 -3.50
C HIS A 117 -3.83 15.90 -3.02
N TYR A 118 -2.83 15.73 -3.92
CA TYR A 118 -1.56 15.05 -3.64
C TYR A 118 -0.38 15.78 -4.27
N PHE A 119 0.82 15.36 -3.85
CA PHE A 119 2.05 15.68 -4.55
C PHE A 119 2.29 14.64 -5.64
N ASP A 120 2.46 15.11 -6.88
CA ASP A 120 2.84 14.33 -8.06
C ASP A 120 4.29 14.58 -8.46
N TYR A 121 4.89 13.65 -9.20
CA TYR A 121 6.23 13.77 -9.75
C TYR A 121 6.28 14.89 -10.79
N TRP A 122 7.18 15.85 -10.60
CA TRP A 122 7.26 17.05 -11.45
C TRP A 122 8.55 17.16 -12.22
N LYS A 123 9.70 16.92 -11.57
CA LYS A 123 11.03 16.92 -12.19
C LYS A 123 11.80 15.73 -11.71
N PHE A 124 12.53 15.11 -12.61
CA PHE A 124 13.27 13.89 -12.40
C PHE A 124 14.76 14.17 -12.28
N PRO A 125 15.52 13.48 -11.40
CA PRO A 125 16.93 13.75 -11.18
C PRO A 125 17.82 13.35 -12.35
N VAL A 126 17.42 12.37 -13.16
CA VAL A 126 18.19 11.86 -14.32
C VAL A 126 17.29 11.60 -15.53
N THR A 127 17.89 11.54 -16.71
CA THR A 127 17.16 11.34 -17.98
C THR A 127 17.10 9.89 -18.45
N GLY A 128 17.76 8.97 -17.72
CA GLY A 128 17.92 7.57 -18.14
C GLY A 128 19.13 7.34 -19.04
N ASP A 129 20.00 8.35 -19.23
CA ASP A 129 21.32 8.13 -19.81
C ASP A 129 22.18 7.30 -18.85
N ILE A 130 22.91 6.31 -19.38
CA ILE A 130 23.66 5.36 -18.55
C ILE A 130 24.81 6.03 -17.77
N ASP A 131 25.44 7.06 -18.32
CA ASP A 131 26.54 7.76 -17.65
C ASP A 131 25.98 8.68 -16.53
N GLU A 132 24.80 9.28 -16.73
CA GLU A 132 24.08 9.99 -15.68
C GLU A 132 23.70 9.04 -14.53
N LEU A 133 23.12 7.87 -14.85
CA LEU A 133 22.75 6.86 -13.85
C LEU A 133 23.96 6.35 -13.05
N LYS A 134 25.12 6.16 -13.70
CA LYS A 134 26.36 5.73 -13.04
C LYS A 134 26.96 6.81 -12.12
N SER A 135 26.69 8.07 -12.39
CA SER A 135 27.14 9.21 -11.61
C SER A 135 26.11 9.75 -10.60
N TYR A 136 24.88 9.20 -10.62
CA TYR A 136 23.81 9.61 -9.73
C TYR A 136 24.12 9.22 -8.27
N GLU A 137 23.86 10.15 -7.36
CA GLU A 137 24.01 9.93 -5.92
C GLU A 137 22.79 9.19 -5.37
N TRP A 138 22.93 7.87 -5.30
CA TRP A 138 21.89 6.99 -4.79
C TRP A 138 21.71 7.15 -3.28
N PRO A 139 20.46 7.15 -2.75
CA PRO A 139 20.23 7.13 -1.30
C PRO A 139 20.93 5.96 -0.62
N ASP A 140 21.51 6.20 0.54
CA ASP A 140 22.19 5.15 1.32
C ASP A 140 21.15 4.28 2.07
N PRO A 141 21.04 2.96 1.75
CA PRO A 141 20.17 2.05 2.47
C PRO A 141 20.69 1.69 3.88
N ASP A 142 21.97 1.94 4.15
CA ASP A 142 22.63 1.61 5.43
C ASP A 142 22.71 2.79 6.39
N ASP A 143 22.10 3.92 6.06
CA ASP A 143 21.99 5.03 7.01
C ASP A 143 21.26 4.55 8.28
N SER A 144 21.97 4.57 9.42
CA SER A 144 21.46 4.07 10.70
C SER A 144 20.22 4.82 11.20
N ALA A 145 20.01 6.07 10.76
CA ALA A 145 18.82 6.83 11.10
C ALA A 145 17.53 6.14 10.62
N ARG A 146 17.59 5.39 9.51
CA ARG A 146 16.43 4.67 8.95
C ARG A 146 15.83 3.64 9.89
N THR A 147 16.65 3.08 10.77
CA THR A 147 16.23 2.01 11.69
C THR A 147 16.26 2.43 13.15
N GLU A 148 16.69 3.67 13.45
CA GLU A 148 16.79 4.17 14.82
C GLU A 148 15.43 4.14 15.55
N GLY A 149 15.38 3.47 16.70
CA GLY A 149 14.18 3.36 17.54
C GLY A 149 13.04 2.51 16.97
N LEU A 150 13.24 1.75 15.88
CA LEU A 150 12.17 0.96 15.27
C LEU A 150 11.67 -0.14 16.21
N ARG A 151 12.56 -0.84 16.89
CA ARG A 151 12.17 -1.91 17.84
C ARG A 151 11.30 -1.39 18.97
N GLU A 152 11.68 -0.27 19.56
CA GLU A 152 10.91 0.39 20.62
C GLU A 152 9.54 0.82 20.11
N LYS A 153 9.48 1.47 18.94
CA LYS A 153 8.21 1.86 18.32
C LYS A 153 7.31 0.64 18.03
N ALA A 154 7.88 -0.47 17.53
CA ALA A 154 7.13 -1.70 17.28
C ALA A 154 6.54 -2.28 18.58
N GLN A 155 7.32 -2.29 19.67
CA GLN A 155 6.88 -2.76 20.98
C GLN A 155 5.76 -1.87 21.55
N ASP A 156 5.87 -0.56 21.43
CA ASP A 156 4.85 0.39 21.87
C ASP A 156 3.54 0.18 21.10
N LEU A 157 3.57 0.10 19.78
CA LEU A 157 2.41 -0.21 18.94
C LEU A 157 1.75 -1.53 19.33
N ARG A 158 2.55 -2.57 19.60
CA ARG A 158 2.06 -3.88 20.06
C ARG A 158 1.38 -3.81 21.43
N SER A 159 1.92 -3.01 22.34
CA SER A 159 1.40 -2.90 23.71
C SER A 159 0.08 -2.13 23.80
N GLU A 160 -0.27 -1.31 22.81
CA GLU A 160 -1.48 -0.50 22.83
C GLU A 160 -2.78 -1.33 22.78
N LYS A 161 -2.88 -2.30 21.85
CA LYS A 161 -4.08 -3.13 21.65
C LYS A 161 -3.79 -4.51 21.04
N GLU A 162 -2.55 -4.97 21.05
CA GLU A 162 -2.14 -6.16 20.30
C GLU A 162 -2.50 -6.09 18.80
N TYR A 163 -2.34 -4.92 18.20
CA TYR A 163 -2.52 -4.75 16.77
C TYR A 163 -1.60 -5.67 15.95
N ALA A 164 -2.05 -6.11 14.79
CA ALA A 164 -1.15 -6.62 13.75
C ALA A 164 -0.31 -5.47 13.19
N ILE A 165 1.02 -5.65 13.10
CA ILE A 165 1.94 -4.61 12.66
C ILE A 165 2.36 -4.86 11.23
N CYS A 166 2.09 -3.88 10.35
CA CYS A 166 2.54 -3.85 8.97
C CYS A 166 3.86 -3.07 8.87
N GLY A 167 4.96 -3.76 8.63
CA GLY A 167 6.28 -3.17 8.47
C GLY A 167 6.50 -2.64 7.05
N SER A 168 6.93 -1.39 6.91
CA SER A 168 7.28 -0.75 5.64
C SER A 168 8.78 -0.44 5.59
N PRO A 169 9.60 -1.36 5.04
CA PRO A 169 11.06 -1.24 5.05
C PRO A 169 11.60 -0.30 3.97
N LEU A 170 10.82 -0.02 2.92
CA LEU A 170 11.28 0.74 1.76
C LEU A 170 11.00 2.24 1.92
N PHE A 171 11.88 3.05 1.34
CA PHE A 171 11.77 4.51 1.29
C PHE A 171 11.63 4.95 -0.18
N GLY A 172 10.43 4.83 -0.73
CA GLY A 172 10.09 5.09 -2.13
C GLY A 172 9.01 4.15 -2.63
N GLY A 173 8.87 4.03 -3.93
CA GLY A 173 8.00 3.03 -4.58
C GLY A 173 8.63 1.64 -4.61
N GLY A 174 7.99 0.70 -5.35
CA GLY A 174 8.63 -0.58 -5.68
C GLY A 174 9.72 -0.42 -6.74
N ILE A 175 10.27 -1.54 -7.20
CA ILE A 175 11.40 -1.53 -8.14
C ILE A 175 11.04 -0.86 -9.48
N LEU A 176 9.86 -1.19 -10.05
CA LEU A 176 9.36 -0.59 -11.29
C LEU A 176 9.01 0.87 -11.08
N GLU A 177 8.17 1.12 -10.08
CA GLU A 177 7.65 2.46 -9.80
C GLU A 177 8.75 3.44 -9.40
N GLN A 178 9.77 3.01 -8.63
CA GLN A 178 10.88 3.88 -8.28
C GLN A 178 11.77 4.23 -9.47
N ALA A 179 11.96 3.31 -10.42
CA ALA A 179 12.64 3.61 -11.66
C ALA A 179 11.87 4.68 -12.49
N GLU A 180 10.53 4.57 -12.52
CA GLU A 180 9.67 5.58 -13.12
C GLU A 180 9.75 6.94 -12.40
N ARG A 181 9.89 6.94 -11.08
CA ARG A 181 10.02 8.15 -10.25
C ARG A 181 11.35 8.86 -10.42
N ILE A 182 12.41 8.15 -10.78
CA ILE A 182 13.77 8.69 -10.97
C ILE A 182 13.96 9.22 -12.40
N ILE A 183 13.46 8.51 -13.42
CA ILE A 183 13.67 8.85 -14.84
C ILE A 183 12.46 9.59 -15.43
N GLY A 184 11.27 9.31 -14.92
CA GLY A 184 9.99 9.72 -15.48
C GLY A 184 9.26 8.55 -16.14
N PHE A 185 7.96 8.45 -15.84
CA PHE A 185 7.09 7.35 -16.26
C PHE A 185 7.18 7.01 -17.75
N SER A 186 6.95 8.00 -18.63
CA SER A 186 6.94 7.77 -20.07
C SER A 186 8.33 7.44 -20.63
N GLU A 187 9.37 8.05 -20.08
CA GLU A 187 10.75 7.82 -20.53
C GLU A 187 11.20 6.41 -20.10
N PHE A 188 10.95 6.03 -18.86
CA PHE A 188 11.32 4.69 -18.38
C PHE A 188 10.61 3.57 -19.14
N LEU A 189 9.28 3.69 -19.39
CA LEU A 189 8.56 2.71 -20.21
C LEU A 189 9.08 2.64 -21.65
N THR A 190 9.55 3.77 -22.21
CA THR A 190 10.21 3.79 -23.53
C THR A 190 11.55 3.07 -23.50
N LEU A 191 12.34 3.26 -22.45
CA LEU A 191 13.63 2.56 -22.28
C LEU A 191 13.43 1.05 -22.12
N LEU A 192 12.41 0.62 -21.38
CA LEU A 192 12.04 -0.80 -21.24
C LEU A 192 11.79 -1.48 -22.59
N LEU A 193 11.16 -0.78 -23.54
CA LEU A 193 10.91 -1.33 -24.89
C LEU A 193 12.18 -1.47 -25.74
N ARG A 194 13.23 -0.73 -25.40
CA ARG A 194 14.51 -0.74 -26.13
C ARG A 194 15.52 -1.75 -25.57
N ASP A 195 15.18 -2.40 -24.44
CA ASP A 195 16.06 -3.37 -23.76
C ASP A 195 17.47 -2.78 -23.52
N SER A 196 17.52 -1.64 -22.87
CA SER A 196 18.73 -0.83 -22.74
C SER A 196 19.56 -1.21 -21.52
N GLU A 197 20.91 -1.05 -21.61
CA GLU A 197 21.82 -1.18 -20.48
C GLU A 197 21.39 -0.31 -19.28
N ALA A 198 20.80 0.86 -19.55
CA ALA A 198 20.30 1.76 -18.52
C ALA A 198 19.16 1.14 -17.68
N VAL A 199 18.25 0.38 -18.32
CA VAL A 199 17.15 -0.32 -17.64
C VAL A 199 17.71 -1.40 -16.71
N GLU A 200 18.60 -2.25 -17.21
CA GLU A 200 19.22 -3.29 -16.39
C GLU A 200 19.94 -2.66 -15.19
N TYR A 201 20.73 -1.61 -15.43
CA TYR A 201 21.51 -0.94 -14.39
C TYR A 201 20.62 -0.35 -13.29
N ILE A 202 19.56 0.43 -13.64
CA ILE A 202 18.71 1.06 -12.64
C ILE A 202 17.94 0.02 -11.83
N LEU A 203 17.38 -1.00 -12.47
CA LEU A 203 16.62 -2.04 -11.79
C LEU A 203 17.50 -2.90 -10.87
N ASP A 204 18.71 -3.25 -11.30
CA ASP A 204 19.67 -3.99 -10.46
C ASP A 204 20.08 -3.13 -9.25
N ARG A 205 20.33 -1.84 -9.47
CA ARG A 205 20.68 -0.92 -8.38
C ARG A 205 19.58 -0.74 -7.37
N LEU A 206 18.33 -0.57 -7.82
CA LEU A 206 17.17 -0.50 -6.94
C LEU A 206 16.95 -1.79 -6.15
N THR A 207 17.15 -2.95 -6.80
CA THR A 207 17.04 -4.25 -6.13
C THR A 207 18.08 -4.39 -5.01
N GLU A 208 19.33 -3.96 -5.26
CA GLU A 208 20.40 -3.96 -4.26
C GLU A 208 20.05 -3.04 -3.07
N ILE A 209 19.65 -1.78 -3.35
CA ILE A 209 19.31 -0.79 -2.32
C ILE A 209 18.15 -1.31 -1.46
N TYR A 210 17.08 -1.79 -2.08
CA TYR A 210 15.91 -2.27 -1.36
C TYR A 210 16.15 -3.56 -0.60
N SER A 211 16.97 -4.46 -1.12
CA SER A 211 17.36 -5.67 -0.40
C SER A 211 18.15 -5.36 0.88
N ARG A 212 19.03 -4.36 0.83
CA ARG A 212 19.78 -3.88 2.00
C ARG A 212 18.88 -3.16 3.00
N ALA A 213 18.04 -2.24 2.52
CA ALA A 213 17.08 -1.52 3.37
C ALA A 213 16.12 -2.48 4.08
N ALA A 214 15.55 -3.44 3.34
CA ALA A 214 14.67 -4.44 3.92
C ALA A 214 15.39 -5.31 4.97
N LYS A 215 16.62 -5.76 4.69
CA LYS A 215 17.43 -6.51 5.64
C LYS A 215 17.65 -5.71 6.92
N ASN A 216 18.12 -4.46 6.84
CA ASN A 216 18.41 -3.63 8.00
C ASN A 216 17.14 -3.38 8.85
N PHE A 217 16.02 -3.10 8.23
CA PHE A 217 14.73 -2.94 8.90
C PHE A 217 14.30 -4.23 9.62
N LEU A 218 14.42 -5.38 8.94
CA LEU A 218 13.98 -6.67 9.47
C LEU A 218 14.91 -7.22 10.56
N GLU A 219 16.19 -6.88 10.56
CA GLU A 219 17.09 -7.17 11.68
C GLU A 219 16.66 -6.48 12.98
N GLU A 220 16.02 -5.28 12.88
CA GLU A 220 15.53 -4.53 14.03
C GLU A 220 14.11 -4.94 14.46
N ALA A 221 13.20 -5.17 13.53
CA ALA A 221 11.77 -5.33 13.82
C ALA A 221 11.12 -6.60 13.24
N GLY A 222 11.86 -7.43 12.50
CA GLY A 222 11.31 -8.56 11.74
C GLY A 222 10.64 -9.66 12.59
N ASP A 223 11.01 -9.80 13.87
CA ASP A 223 10.41 -10.72 14.83
C ASP A 223 9.14 -10.17 15.50
N ILE A 224 8.85 -8.87 15.33
CA ILE A 224 7.72 -8.19 15.95
C ILE A 224 6.59 -7.94 14.95
N ILE A 225 6.91 -7.67 13.69
CA ILE A 225 5.91 -7.39 12.66
C ILE A 225 5.18 -8.64 12.18
N ASP A 226 3.99 -8.48 11.63
CA ASP A 226 3.15 -9.57 11.12
C ASP A 226 3.05 -9.58 9.58
N VAL A 227 3.25 -8.42 8.96
CA VAL A 227 3.16 -8.21 7.51
C VAL A 227 4.32 -7.31 7.07
N VAL A 228 4.95 -7.63 5.93
CA VAL A 228 5.90 -6.73 5.23
C VAL A 228 5.23 -6.12 4.03
N LEU A 229 5.17 -4.80 3.99
CA LEU A 229 4.57 -4.04 2.89
C LEU A 229 5.55 -3.87 1.72
N TYR A 230 5.07 -4.14 0.54
CA TYR A 230 5.68 -3.80 -0.74
C TYR A 230 4.61 -3.27 -1.68
N TRP A 231 4.93 -2.24 -2.46
CA TRP A 231 4.02 -1.68 -3.48
C TRP A 231 4.77 -1.40 -4.77
N ASP A 232 4.14 -1.75 -5.89
CA ASP A 232 4.72 -1.58 -7.22
C ASP A 232 3.62 -1.69 -8.28
N ASP A 233 3.17 -0.58 -8.82
CA ASP A 233 2.06 -0.58 -9.78
C ASP A 233 2.48 -1.16 -11.13
N VAL A 234 1.91 -2.30 -11.47
CA VAL A 234 2.14 -2.99 -12.75
C VAL A 234 0.90 -2.99 -13.65
N GLY A 235 -0.21 -2.44 -13.17
CA GLY A 235 -1.49 -2.38 -13.83
C GLY A 235 -1.99 -0.97 -14.11
N SER A 236 -2.87 -0.86 -15.09
CA SER A 236 -3.71 0.31 -15.35
C SER A 236 -5.18 -0.09 -15.25
N GLN A 237 -6.10 0.84 -15.45
CA GLN A 237 -7.54 0.57 -15.36
C GLN A 237 -8.01 -0.60 -16.25
N SER A 238 -7.43 -0.77 -17.44
CA SER A 238 -7.91 -1.75 -18.43
C SER A 238 -6.87 -2.79 -18.84
N SER A 239 -5.62 -2.63 -18.46
CA SER A 239 -4.53 -3.53 -18.89
C SER A 239 -3.35 -3.45 -17.94
N LEU A 240 -2.37 -4.32 -18.15
CA LEU A 240 -1.04 -4.15 -17.57
C LEU A 240 -0.32 -2.94 -18.20
N LEU A 241 0.55 -2.28 -17.45
CA LEU A 241 1.42 -1.20 -17.92
C LEU A 241 2.48 -1.74 -18.90
N ILE A 242 2.98 -2.94 -18.63
CA ILE A 242 3.95 -3.66 -19.45
C ILE A 242 3.42 -5.05 -19.81
N SER A 243 3.94 -5.64 -20.90
CA SER A 243 3.51 -6.99 -21.29
C SER A 243 3.91 -8.02 -20.21
N PRO A 244 3.15 -9.12 -20.04
CA PRO A 244 3.57 -10.21 -19.15
C PRO A 244 4.95 -10.75 -19.45
N ASP A 245 5.35 -10.78 -20.71
CA ASP A 245 6.68 -11.28 -21.12
C ASP A 245 7.79 -10.30 -20.68
N THR A 246 7.54 -8.99 -20.83
CA THR A 246 8.46 -7.95 -20.31
C THR A 246 8.55 -8.02 -18.81
N TYR A 247 7.42 -8.14 -18.10
CA TYR A 247 7.39 -8.31 -16.65
C TYR A 247 8.22 -9.51 -16.21
N ARG A 248 7.98 -10.70 -16.80
CA ARG A 248 8.68 -11.95 -16.48
C ARG A 248 10.16 -11.91 -16.79
N LYS A 249 10.56 -11.21 -17.86
CA LYS A 249 11.96 -11.07 -18.26
C LYS A 249 12.71 -10.09 -17.36
N THR A 250 12.08 -8.96 -17.03
CA THR A 250 12.80 -7.77 -16.53
C THR A 250 12.50 -7.44 -15.07
N ILE A 251 11.25 -7.47 -14.63
CA ILE A 251 10.83 -7.04 -13.30
C ILE A 251 10.78 -8.22 -12.32
N LYS A 252 10.06 -9.30 -12.70
CA LYS A 252 9.82 -10.46 -11.83
C LYS A 252 11.11 -11.07 -11.21
N PRO A 253 12.24 -11.23 -11.92
CA PRO A 253 13.45 -11.79 -11.32
C PRO A 253 14.00 -10.94 -10.17
N ARG A 254 13.89 -9.61 -10.28
CA ARG A 254 14.37 -8.64 -9.29
C ARG A 254 13.45 -8.57 -8.07
N GLN A 255 12.14 -8.58 -8.32
CA GLN A 255 11.17 -8.72 -7.22
C GLN A 255 11.37 -10.05 -6.49
N ALA A 256 11.61 -11.17 -7.22
CA ALA A 256 11.87 -12.47 -6.59
C ALA A 256 13.13 -12.46 -5.71
N GLU A 257 14.19 -11.76 -6.12
CA GLU A 257 15.43 -11.59 -5.34
C GLU A 257 15.16 -10.79 -4.05
N LEU A 258 14.49 -9.65 -4.17
CA LEU A 258 14.09 -8.83 -3.02
C LEU A 258 13.20 -9.62 -2.05
N PHE A 259 12.18 -10.31 -2.56
CA PHE A 259 11.22 -11.06 -1.74
C PHE A 259 11.88 -12.26 -1.05
N LYS A 260 12.83 -12.90 -1.72
CA LYS A 260 13.67 -13.92 -1.09
C LYS A 260 14.48 -13.35 0.06
N THR A 261 15.05 -12.16 -0.09
CA THR A 261 15.76 -11.46 0.98
C THR A 261 14.82 -11.18 2.14
N ILE A 262 13.65 -10.61 1.90
CA ILE A 262 12.63 -10.35 2.94
C ILE A 262 12.29 -11.64 3.69
N LYS A 263 11.88 -12.68 2.97
CA LYS A 263 11.44 -13.96 3.58
C LYS A 263 12.55 -14.73 4.30
N SER A 264 13.82 -14.40 4.06
CA SER A 264 14.95 -15.00 4.79
C SER A 264 15.21 -14.31 6.15
N HIS A 265 14.59 -13.16 6.43
CA HIS A 265 14.80 -12.38 7.65
C HIS A 265 13.56 -12.26 8.54
N THR A 266 12.39 -12.77 8.11
CA THR A 266 11.16 -12.74 8.91
C THR A 266 10.18 -13.82 8.46
N ASP A 267 9.32 -14.28 9.39
CA ASP A 267 8.16 -15.12 9.11
C ASP A 267 6.90 -14.30 8.74
N ALA A 268 6.98 -12.97 8.76
CA ALA A 268 5.88 -12.08 8.41
C ALA A 268 5.42 -12.30 6.96
N LYS A 269 4.12 -12.13 6.71
CA LYS A 269 3.53 -12.32 5.38
C LYS A 269 3.91 -11.18 4.44
N LEU A 270 4.22 -11.49 3.19
CA LEU A 270 4.55 -10.49 2.17
C LEU A 270 3.29 -9.95 1.50
N PHE A 271 3.04 -8.67 1.71
CA PHE A 271 1.96 -7.90 1.12
C PHE A 271 2.44 -7.20 -0.15
N TYR A 272 1.70 -7.35 -1.23
CA TYR A 272 1.95 -6.69 -2.49
C TYR A 272 0.78 -5.78 -2.86
N HIS A 273 1.02 -4.47 -2.83
CA HIS A 273 0.08 -3.50 -3.37
C HIS A 273 0.36 -3.25 -4.84
N THR A 274 -0.68 -3.34 -5.66
CA THR A 274 -0.66 -2.92 -7.06
C THR A 274 -2.08 -2.64 -7.54
N ASP A 275 -2.29 -1.46 -8.05
CA ASP A 275 -3.57 -1.09 -8.64
C ASP A 275 -3.78 -1.69 -10.03
N GLY A 276 -5.02 -1.71 -10.47
CA GLY A 276 -5.36 -1.97 -11.85
C GLY A 276 -5.74 -3.40 -12.23
N ALA A 277 -5.70 -3.65 -13.54
CA ALA A 277 -6.13 -4.89 -14.19
C ALA A 277 -5.03 -5.96 -14.18
N ILE A 278 -4.70 -6.48 -12.99
CA ILE A 278 -3.52 -7.34 -12.77
C ILE A 278 -3.81 -8.85 -12.74
N ARG A 279 -5.05 -9.28 -12.97
CA ARG A 279 -5.45 -10.70 -12.88
C ARG A 279 -4.48 -11.65 -13.59
N ARG A 280 -3.91 -11.23 -14.73
CA ARG A 280 -2.99 -12.04 -15.52
C ARG A 280 -1.64 -12.28 -14.85
N LEU A 281 -1.25 -11.45 -13.88
CA LEU A 281 0.01 -11.57 -13.13
C LEU A 281 -0.15 -12.24 -11.77
N ILE A 282 -1.37 -12.48 -11.27
CA ILE A 282 -1.57 -13.14 -9.97
C ILE A 282 -0.76 -14.45 -9.86
N PRO A 283 -0.75 -15.36 -10.85
CA PRO A 283 0.07 -16.57 -10.77
C PRO A 283 1.58 -16.27 -10.69
N ASP A 284 2.06 -15.24 -11.38
CA ASP A 284 3.46 -14.82 -11.32
C ASP A 284 3.83 -14.26 -9.93
N LEU A 285 2.93 -13.51 -9.29
CA LEU A 285 3.10 -12.98 -7.94
C LEU A 285 3.15 -14.10 -6.90
N ILE A 286 2.24 -15.07 -6.98
CA ILE A 286 2.24 -16.27 -6.12
C ILE A 286 3.56 -17.03 -6.27
N GLU A 287 4.04 -17.25 -7.51
CA GLU A 287 5.29 -17.96 -7.78
C GLU A 287 6.51 -17.33 -7.12
N ILE A 288 6.57 -15.99 -7.04
CA ILE A 288 7.68 -15.28 -6.40
C ILE A 288 7.48 -15.04 -4.90
N GLY A 289 6.41 -15.61 -4.33
CA GLY A 289 6.21 -15.70 -2.90
C GLY A 289 5.40 -14.55 -2.29
N VAL A 290 4.56 -13.86 -3.07
CA VAL A 290 3.57 -12.91 -2.51
C VAL A 290 2.50 -13.70 -1.75
N ASP A 291 2.27 -13.34 -0.49
CA ASP A 291 1.25 -13.97 0.34
C ASP A 291 -0.09 -13.20 0.30
N ILE A 292 -0.04 -11.89 0.08
CA ILE A 292 -1.22 -11.00 0.17
C ILE A 292 -1.26 -10.06 -1.03
N LEU A 293 -2.40 -10.01 -1.72
CA LEU A 293 -2.67 -9.08 -2.82
C LEU A 293 -3.61 -7.97 -2.36
N GLN A 294 -3.21 -6.72 -2.52
CA GLN A 294 -4.00 -5.53 -2.24
C GLN A 294 -3.87 -4.54 -3.41
N PRO A 295 -4.90 -3.77 -3.79
CA PRO A 295 -6.20 -3.60 -3.10
C PRO A 295 -7.35 -4.47 -3.64
N VAL A 296 -7.13 -5.31 -4.63
CA VAL A 296 -8.17 -5.97 -5.43
C VAL A 296 -9.12 -4.92 -6.02
N GLN A 297 -8.60 -4.12 -6.94
CA GLN A 297 -9.31 -2.97 -7.51
C GLN A 297 -10.49 -3.41 -8.40
N VAL A 298 -11.65 -3.62 -7.80
CA VAL A 298 -12.83 -4.26 -8.42
C VAL A 298 -13.41 -3.55 -9.63
N ASN A 299 -13.09 -2.28 -9.83
CA ASN A 299 -13.51 -1.49 -10.98
C ASN A 299 -12.53 -1.55 -12.16
N SER A 300 -11.42 -2.30 -12.03
CA SER A 300 -10.48 -2.57 -13.12
C SER A 300 -10.84 -3.85 -13.89
N ASP A 301 -10.45 -3.91 -15.16
CA ASP A 301 -10.79 -5.02 -16.05
C ASP A 301 -10.31 -6.38 -15.51
N GLY A 302 -11.21 -7.34 -15.44
CA GLY A 302 -10.94 -8.70 -14.95
C GLY A 302 -10.89 -8.85 -13.42
N MET A 303 -10.91 -7.74 -12.63
CA MET A 303 -10.84 -7.77 -11.18
C MET A 303 -12.23 -7.72 -10.50
N GLY A 304 -13.29 -7.36 -11.23
CA GLY A 304 -14.64 -7.16 -10.70
C GLY A 304 -15.41 -8.44 -10.34
N ASP A 305 -14.98 -9.61 -10.77
CA ASP A 305 -15.57 -10.90 -10.41
C ASP A 305 -14.79 -11.51 -9.23
N THR A 306 -15.07 -10.98 -8.02
CA THR A 306 -14.38 -11.38 -6.80
C THR A 306 -14.64 -12.82 -6.40
N ALA A 307 -15.82 -13.38 -6.72
CA ALA A 307 -16.10 -14.80 -6.51
C ALA A 307 -15.18 -15.70 -7.38
N SER A 308 -14.91 -15.30 -8.64
CA SER A 308 -13.96 -16.04 -9.46
C SER A 308 -12.51 -15.87 -9.01
N LEU A 309 -12.13 -14.72 -8.49
CA LEU A 309 -10.79 -14.50 -7.90
C LEU A 309 -10.59 -15.43 -6.69
N LYS A 310 -11.56 -15.48 -5.77
CA LYS A 310 -11.51 -16.36 -4.60
C LYS A 310 -11.42 -17.83 -4.99
N ARG A 311 -12.25 -18.28 -5.93
CA ARG A 311 -12.23 -19.67 -6.42
C ARG A 311 -10.90 -20.04 -7.09
N ASP A 312 -10.34 -19.12 -7.90
CA ASP A 312 -9.19 -19.42 -8.76
C ASP A 312 -7.83 -19.28 -8.01
N TYR A 313 -7.78 -18.44 -6.97
CA TYR A 313 -6.50 -18.09 -6.29
C TYR A 313 -6.61 -18.06 -4.77
N GLY A 314 -7.80 -18.17 -4.16
CA GLY A 314 -8.01 -17.94 -2.73
C GLY A 314 -7.37 -18.96 -1.80
N ASP A 315 -6.88 -20.09 -2.31
CA ASP A 315 -6.11 -21.08 -1.54
C ASP A 315 -4.61 -20.71 -1.48
N ASP A 316 -4.13 -19.86 -2.40
CA ASP A 316 -2.71 -19.54 -2.59
C ASP A 316 -2.36 -18.10 -2.19
N ILE A 317 -3.34 -17.18 -2.17
CA ILE A 317 -3.12 -15.77 -1.87
C ILE A 317 -4.28 -15.18 -1.07
N VAL A 318 -3.94 -14.35 -0.08
CA VAL A 318 -4.92 -13.57 0.70
C VAL A 318 -5.37 -12.35 -0.11
N PHE A 319 -6.67 -12.09 -0.14
CA PHE A 319 -7.23 -10.89 -0.74
C PHE A 319 -7.44 -9.80 0.34
N TRP A 320 -6.85 -8.64 0.12
CA TRP A 320 -6.98 -7.49 1.01
C TRP A 320 -7.56 -6.31 0.26
N GLY A 321 -8.72 -5.79 0.70
CA GLY A 321 -9.43 -4.71 0.01
C GLY A 321 -10.80 -5.11 -0.52
N ALA A 322 -11.04 -4.81 -1.79
CA ALA A 322 -12.29 -5.15 -2.51
C ALA A 322 -13.59 -4.72 -1.82
N SER A 323 -13.59 -3.70 -0.96
CA SER A 323 -14.78 -3.34 -0.18
C SER A 323 -15.92 -2.78 -1.03
N CYS A 324 -15.62 -1.82 -1.90
CA CYS A 324 -16.60 -1.14 -2.75
C CYS A 324 -15.89 -0.47 -3.94
N ASP A 325 -16.53 -0.39 -5.10
CA ASP A 325 -16.02 0.35 -6.27
C ASP A 325 -15.70 1.80 -5.88
N SER A 326 -14.41 2.12 -5.82
CA SER A 326 -13.88 3.41 -5.35
C SER A 326 -14.01 4.54 -6.37
N GLN A 327 -14.35 4.24 -7.64
CA GLN A 327 -14.45 5.25 -8.70
C GLN A 327 -15.89 5.60 -9.09
N LYS A 328 -16.86 4.72 -8.81
CA LYS A 328 -18.25 4.93 -9.22
C LYS A 328 -19.24 4.79 -8.07
N VAL A 329 -19.21 3.66 -7.36
CA VAL A 329 -20.25 3.37 -6.37
C VAL A 329 -20.00 4.14 -5.08
N LEU A 330 -18.80 4.10 -4.52
CA LEU A 330 -18.48 4.78 -3.28
C LEU A 330 -18.63 6.31 -3.39
N PRO A 331 -18.10 7.00 -4.44
CA PRO A 331 -18.20 8.45 -4.53
C PRO A 331 -19.54 8.97 -5.09
N TYR A 332 -20.22 8.20 -5.93
CA TYR A 332 -21.38 8.71 -6.70
C TYR A 332 -22.66 7.88 -6.55
N GLY A 333 -22.60 6.72 -5.91
CA GLY A 333 -23.77 5.89 -5.61
C GLY A 333 -24.56 6.43 -4.41
N THR A 334 -25.73 5.85 -4.19
CA THR A 334 -26.48 6.05 -2.95
C THR A 334 -25.94 5.12 -1.85
N PRO A 335 -26.19 5.41 -0.55
CA PRO A 335 -25.88 4.47 0.53
C PRO A 335 -26.43 3.05 0.29
N GLY A 336 -27.58 2.93 -0.38
CA GLY A 336 -28.17 1.64 -0.75
C GLY A 336 -27.36 0.89 -1.82
N ASP A 337 -26.78 1.60 -2.79
CA ASP A 337 -25.90 1.02 -3.80
C ASP A 337 -24.58 0.52 -3.17
N VAL A 338 -24.02 1.35 -2.23
CA VAL A 338 -22.82 1.00 -1.48
C VAL A 338 -23.05 -0.26 -0.63
N ARG A 339 -24.16 -0.34 0.12
CA ARG A 339 -24.51 -1.54 0.91
C ARG A 339 -24.59 -2.79 0.03
N LYS A 340 -25.24 -2.68 -1.12
CA LYS A 340 -25.38 -3.80 -2.07
C LYS A 340 -24.04 -4.29 -2.60
N GLU A 341 -23.16 -3.36 -2.99
CA GLU A 341 -21.84 -3.67 -3.50
C GLU A 341 -20.95 -4.29 -2.41
N THR A 342 -20.86 -3.66 -1.24
CA THR A 342 -20.08 -4.15 -0.10
C THR A 342 -20.53 -5.54 0.36
N LYS A 343 -21.85 -5.76 0.47
CA LYS A 343 -22.42 -7.08 0.79
C LYS A 343 -21.98 -8.17 -0.20
N ARG A 344 -22.00 -7.84 -1.50
CA ARG A 344 -21.53 -8.77 -2.54
C ARG A 344 -20.07 -9.15 -2.30
N ARG A 345 -19.19 -8.17 -2.09
CA ARG A 345 -17.74 -8.38 -1.93
C ARG A 345 -17.40 -9.22 -0.72
N ILE A 346 -18.03 -8.93 0.42
CA ILE A 346 -17.83 -9.71 1.65
C ILE A 346 -18.29 -11.16 1.44
N ASN A 347 -19.46 -11.37 0.83
CA ASN A 347 -19.98 -12.73 0.57
C ASN A 347 -19.11 -13.52 -0.41
N ASP A 348 -18.50 -12.84 -1.39
CA ASP A 348 -17.63 -13.49 -2.38
C ASP A 348 -16.28 -13.92 -1.76
N LEU A 349 -15.77 -13.22 -0.75
CA LEU A 349 -14.36 -13.33 -0.31
C LEU A 349 -14.16 -13.93 1.08
N LYS A 350 -15.12 -13.79 2.01
CA LYS A 350 -14.86 -14.11 3.42
C LYS A 350 -14.75 -15.59 3.73
N GLU A 351 -15.58 -16.45 3.07
CA GLU A 351 -15.66 -17.88 3.38
C GLU A 351 -14.29 -18.56 3.24
N GLY A 352 -13.93 -19.38 4.25
CA GLY A 352 -12.66 -20.08 4.29
C GLY A 352 -11.46 -19.21 4.72
N GLY A 353 -11.65 -18.01 5.27
CA GLY A 353 -10.56 -17.11 5.63
C GLY A 353 -9.86 -16.49 4.42
N GLY A 354 -8.61 -16.08 4.55
CA GLY A 354 -7.84 -15.48 3.42
C GLY A 354 -8.42 -14.16 2.90
N TYR A 355 -9.08 -13.39 3.76
CA TYR A 355 -9.67 -12.09 3.41
C TYR A 355 -9.47 -11.06 4.52
N VAL A 356 -9.08 -9.84 4.12
CA VAL A 356 -9.02 -8.65 4.98
C VAL A 356 -9.86 -7.55 4.34
N PHE A 357 -10.81 -7.01 5.08
CA PHE A 357 -11.63 -5.90 4.62
C PHE A 357 -10.86 -4.57 4.73
N SER A 358 -10.83 -3.80 3.66
CA SER A 358 -10.32 -2.42 3.67
C SER A 358 -10.92 -1.60 2.51
N PRO A 359 -10.83 -0.27 2.53
CA PRO A 359 -11.00 0.52 1.32
C PRO A 359 -10.10 -0.01 0.20
N ILE A 360 -10.53 0.08 -1.05
CA ILE A 360 -9.73 -0.35 -2.21
C ILE A 360 -8.41 0.43 -2.27
N HIS A 361 -8.50 1.73 -2.08
CA HIS A 361 -7.37 2.63 -1.93
C HIS A 361 -7.76 3.74 -0.95
N ASN A 362 -6.88 4.69 -0.67
CA ASN A 362 -7.16 5.82 0.21
C ASN A 362 -8.43 6.57 -0.22
N ILE A 363 -9.36 6.72 0.70
CA ILE A 363 -10.64 7.42 0.43
C ILE A 363 -10.35 8.89 0.13
N GLN A 364 -10.88 9.37 -1.00
CA GLN A 364 -10.59 10.66 -1.57
C GLN A 364 -11.55 11.76 -1.09
N PRO A 365 -11.15 13.06 -1.17
CA PRO A 365 -12.06 14.18 -0.99
C PRO A 365 -13.28 14.07 -1.92
N GLY A 366 -14.46 14.46 -1.41
CA GLY A 366 -15.71 14.41 -2.14
C GLY A 366 -16.44 13.07 -2.12
N VAL A 367 -15.91 12.05 -1.46
CA VAL A 367 -16.68 10.84 -1.13
C VAL A 367 -17.66 11.17 0.00
N PRO A 368 -18.99 11.01 -0.19
CA PRO A 368 -19.96 11.34 0.84
C PRO A 368 -19.73 10.54 2.13
N PRO A 369 -19.66 11.17 3.31
CA PRO A 369 -19.48 10.49 4.59
C PRO A 369 -20.51 9.39 4.84
N GLU A 370 -21.77 9.61 4.45
CA GLU A 370 -22.87 8.63 4.55
C GLU A 370 -22.64 7.37 3.70
N ASN A 371 -21.87 7.46 2.62
CA ASN A 371 -21.49 6.32 1.82
C ASN A 371 -20.39 5.52 2.50
N ILE A 372 -19.42 6.19 3.13
CA ILE A 372 -18.38 5.52 3.93
C ILE A 372 -19.02 4.82 5.13
N GLU A 373 -19.92 5.50 5.84
CA GLU A 373 -20.69 4.91 6.94
C GLU A 373 -21.46 3.68 6.47
N ALA A 374 -22.21 3.77 5.36
CA ALA A 374 -22.97 2.65 4.80
C ALA A 374 -22.10 1.44 4.44
N MET A 375 -20.89 1.66 3.93
CA MET A 375 -19.91 0.62 3.65
C MET A 375 -19.51 -0.12 4.93
N TYR A 376 -19.15 0.62 5.99
CA TYR A 376 -18.70 0.03 7.25
C TYR A 376 -19.84 -0.57 8.08
N GLU A 377 -21.04 0.02 8.11
CA GLU A 377 -22.21 -0.61 8.72
C GLU A 377 -22.50 -1.97 8.07
N THR A 378 -22.43 -2.06 6.75
CA THR A 378 -22.59 -3.35 6.04
C THR A 378 -21.50 -4.35 6.40
N PHE A 379 -20.27 -3.89 6.55
CA PHE A 379 -19.17 -4.73 7.02
C PHE A 379 -19.44 -5.25 8.44
N PHE A 380 -19.83 -4.39 9.37
CA PHE A 380 -20.14 -4.78 10.74
C PHE A 380 -21.30 -5.78 10.85
N GLU A 381 -22.30 -5.68 9.96
CA GLU A 381 -23.41 -6.65 9.89
C GLU A 381 -23.00 -8.03 9.37
N LEU A 382 -21.95 -8.14 8.54
CA LEU A 382 -21.65 -9.34 7.77
C LEU A 382 -20.29 -9.97 8.08
N ARG A 383 -19.47 -9.32 8.91
CA ARG A 383 -18.08 -9.70 9.15
C ARG A 383 -17.87 -10.99 9.93
N ASP A 384 -18.83 -11.40 10.77
CA ASP A 384 -18.73 -12.59 11.62
C ASP A 384 -18.81 -13.87 10.78
N TYR A 385 -18.02 -14.88 11.15
CA TYR A 385 -18.02 -16.20 10.53
C TYR A 385 -19.06 -17.14 11.14
#